data_d08cb0596a115463e7828a8d4c8d192c
#
_entry.id   d08cb0596a115463e7828a8d4c8d192c
#
_cell.length_a   1.000
_cell.length_b   1.000
_cell.length_c   1.000
_cell.angle_alpha   90.00
_cell.angle_beta   90.00
_cell.angle_gamma   90.00
#
_symmetry.space_group_name_H-M   'P 1'
#
loop_
_entity.id
_entity.type
_entity.pdbx_description
1 polymer ?
#
loop_
_entity_poly.entity_id
_entity_poly.type
_entity_poly.pdbx_seq_one_letter_code
_entity_poly.pdbx_strand_id
1 'polypeptide(L)'
;EYCSRYGMGFDDDAIWPSNIKPRRIRVDRGSEFKSKEFRRICNELGIELQIVSGASGSLKGVVEQSFHQMHSRQNEHLEDNGLIEKRYDSNHHREATLNIEQYTKMVINFVLMHNQQYDKNYPLTREMMDKKIQPIPAILWEYGANKIEPSRIPDKDQYLYTLMTPVNAKLSRRGISYNGLWYLSQADKQLS
;
A
#
# COMPACT_ATOMS: atom_id res chain seq x y z
N GLU A 1 -12.25 -4.08 -0.13
CA GLU A 1 -11.97 -5.00 1.00
C GLU A 1 -11.68 -4.25 2.30
N TYR A 2 -10.76 -3.26 2.34
CA TYR A 2 -10.46 -2.50 3.56
C TYR A 2 -11.66 -1.69 4.05
N CYS A 3 -12.34 -0.96 3.18
CA CYS A 3 -13.51 -0.16 3.54
C CYS A 3 -14.61 -1.03 4.15
N SER A 4 -14.94 -2.16 3.53
CA SER A 4 -15.92 -3.12 4.04
C SER A 4 -15.51 -3.71 5.39
N ARG A 5 -14.22 -4.06 5.56
CA ARG A 5 -13.68 -4.62 6.81
C ARG A 5 -13.84 -3.65 8.00
N TYR A 6 -13.72 -2.36 7.76
CA TYR A 6 -13.83 -1.33 8.79
C TYR A 6 -15.22 -0.68 8.86
N GLY A 7 -16.23 -1.26 8.19
CA GLY A 7 -17.61 -0.77 8.21
C GLY A 7 -17.79 0.59 7.54
N MET A 8 -16.89 0.95 6.64
CA MET A 8 -16.96 2.18 5.85
C MET A 8 -17.67 1.84 4.54
N GLY A 9 -18.88 2.38 4.35
CA GLY A 9 -19.78 2.07 3.24
C GLY A 9 -19.33 2.56 1.86
N PHE A 10 -18.03 2.76 1.65
CA PHE A 10 -17.45 3.16 0.37
C PHE A 10 -16.81 1.95 -0.30
N ASP A 11 -17.54 1.34 -1.19
CA ASP A 11 -17.05 0.27 -2.07
C ASP A 11 -16.94 0.79 -3.51
N ASP A 12 -16.46 2.02 -3.66
CA ASP A 12 -16.33 2.66 -4.96
C ASP A 12 -14.87 2.56 -5.43
N ASP A 13 -14.63 1.60 -6.32
CA ASP A 13 -13.34 1.41 -6.98
C ASP A 13 -12.87 2.67 -7.72
N ALA A 14 -13.77 3.59 -8.05
CA ALA A 14 -13.43 4.86 -8.68
C ALA A 14 -12.72 5.82 -7.71
N ILE A 15 -13.00 5.72 -6.40
CA ILE A 15 -12.39 6.60 -5.39
C ILE A 15 -11.02 6.06 -4.94
N TRP A 16 -10.88 4.75 -4.86
CA TRP A 16 -9.62 4.10 -4.53
C TRP A 16 -9.29 2.99 -5.55
N PRO A 17 -8.90 3.37 -6.75
CA PRO A 17 -8.58 2.41 -7.80
C PRO A 17 -7.30 1.66 -7.49
N SER A 18 -7.41 0.41 -7.04
CA SER A 18 -6.29 -0.45 -6.66
C SER A 18 -6.23 -1.76 -7.44
N ASN A 19 -7.02 -1.88 -8.50
CA ASN A 19 -7.18 -3.10 -9.30
C ASN A 19 -6.12 -3.29 -10.39
N ILE A 20 -5.12 -2.41 -10.46
CA ILE A 20 -4.09 -2.45 -11.49
C ILE A 20 -2.73 -2.72 -10.84
N LYS A 21 -2.02 -3.72 -11.36
CA LYS A 21 -0.65 -3.99 -10.94
C LYS A 21 0.29 -2.87 -11.44
N PRO A 22 1.08 -2.23 -10.55
CA PRO A 22 2.03 -1.22 -10.99
C PRO A 22 3.10 -1.84 -11.88
N ARG A 23 3.44 -1.17 -12.97
CA ARG A 23 4.55 -1.57 -13.84
C ARG A 23 5.91 -1.31 -13.19
N ARG A 24 5.99 -0.26 -12.38
CA ARG A 24 7.21 0.20 -11.73
C ARG A 24 6.92 0.71 -10.32
N ILE A 25 7.76 0.32 -9.38
CA ILE A 25 7.77 0.87 -8.03
C ILE A 25 9.09 1.61 -7.84
N ARG A 26 9.01 2.86 -7.42
CA ARG A 26 10.17 3.70 -7.11
C ARG A 26 10.23 3.93 -5.61
N VAL A 27 11.35 3.54 -5.01
CA VAL A 27 11.55 3.59 -3.56
C VAL A 27 12.92 4.17 -3.23
N ASP A 28 13.08 4.57 -2.00
CA ASP A 28 14.39 4.98 -1.49
C ASP A 28 15.25 3.77 -1.05
N ARG A 29 16.36 4.09 -0.37
CA ARG A 29 17.29 3.08 0.15
C ARG A 29 16.88 2.54 1.53
N GLY A 30 15.62 2.62 1.91
CA GLY A 30 15.10 2.00 3.14
C GLY A 30 15.47 0.52 3.23
N SER A 31 15.69 0.02 4.43
CA SER A 31 16.11 -1.37 4.67
C SER A 31 15.06 -2.36 4.16
N GLU A 32 13.79 -2.04 4.31
CA GLU A 32 12.63 -2.80 3.87
C GLU A 32 12.64 -3.04 2.35
N PHE A 33 12.97 -2.00 1.56
CA PHE A 33 13.01 -2.07 0.10
C PHE A 33 14.28 -2.75 -0.46
N LYS A 34 15.32 -2.88 0.36
CA LYS A 34 16.53 -3.63 0.03
C LYS A 34 16.42 -5.11 0.34
N SER A 35 15.37 -5.53 1.04
CA SER A 35 15.19 -6.92 1.44
C SER A 35 15.16 -7.84 0.21
N LYS A 36 15.73 -9.03 0.35
CA LYS A 36 15.71 -10.05 -0.71
C LYS A 36 14.28 -10.45 -1.06
N GLU A 37 13.42 -10.46 -0.04
CA GLU A 37 12.01 -10.83 -0.16
C GLU A 37 11.23 -9.82 -1.01
N PHE A 38 11.37 -8.53 -0.74
CA PHE A 38 10.71 -7.49 -1.54
C PHE A 38 11.14 -7.53 -3.02
N ARG A 39 12.44 -7.74 -3.26
CA ARG A 39 12.97 -7.90 -4.63
C ARG A 39 12.43 -9.16 -5.31
N ARG A 40 12.33 -10.28 -4.59
CA ARG A 40 11.73 -11.51 -5.10
C ARG A 40 10.30 -11.27 -5.54
N ILE A 41 9.48 -10.67 -4.66
CA ILE A 41 8.08 -10.36 -4.95
C ILE A 41 7.95 -9.47 -6.19
N CYS A 42 8.73 -8.39 -6.27
CA CYS A 42 8.71 -7.52 -7.45
C CYS A 42 9.06 -8.27 -8.73
N ASN A 43 10.10 -9.12 -8.69
CA ASN A 43 10.52 -9.91 -9.85
C ASN A 43 9.44 -10.92 -10.28
N GLU A 44 8.86 -11.67 -9.34
CA GLU A 44 7.82 -12.65 -9.64
C GLU A 44 6.54 -12.01 -10.18
N LEU A 45 6.22 -10.81 -9.70
CA LEU A 45 5.09 -10.03 -10.22
C LEU A 45 5.43 -9.26 -11.51
N GLY A 46 6.67 -9.29 -11.99
CA GLY A 46 7.10 -8.54 -13.16
C GLY A 46 7.05 -7.02 -12.94
N ILE A 47 7.31 -6.56 -11.72
CA ILE A 47 7.34 -5.15 -11.32
C ILE A 47 8.79 -4.65 -11.36
N GLU A 48 9.05 -3.60 -12.13
CA GLU A 48 10.36 -2.94 -12.16
C GLU A 48 10.59 -2.19 -10.85
N LEU A 49 11.59 -2.61 -10.08
CA LEU A 49 11.98 -1.94 -8.83
C LEU A 49 13.11 -0.95 -9.09
N GLN A 50 12.83 0.35 -8.91
CA GLN A 50 13.81 1.42 -8.99
C GLN A 50 14.16 1.93 -7.60
N ILE A 51 15.39 1.67 -7.16
CA ILE A 51 15.89 2.20 -5.90
C ILE A 51 16.66 3.50 -6.21
N VAL A 52 16.13 4.64 -5.76
CA VAL A 52 16.73 5.95 -5.98
C VAL A 52 17.62 6.36 -4.81
N SER A 53 18.69 7.11 -5.11
CA SER A 53 19.53 7.69 -4.06
C SER A 53 18.81 8.83 -3.35
N GLY A 54 19.05 9.01 -2.06
CA GLY A 54 18.39 10.02 -1.22
C GLY A 54 18.56 11.49 -1.67
N ALA A 55 19.47 11.76 -2.61
CA ALA A 55 19.70 13.10 -3.15
C ALA A 55 18.70 13.55 -4.23
N SER A 56 17.77 12.68 -4.65
CA SER A 56 16.80 13.00 -5.71
C SER A 56 15.52 13.63 -5.11
N GLY A 57 15.64 14.78 -4.44
CA GLY A 57 14.54 15.44 -3.73
C GLY A 57 13.29 15.69 -4.58
N SER A 58 13.45 15.96 -5.89
CA SER A 58 12.32 16.19 -6.80
C SER A 58 11.45 14.96 -7.04
N LEU A 59 12.00 13.73 -6.86
CA LEU A 59 11.27 12.49 -7.10
C LEU A 59 10.47 12.02 -5.88
N LYS A 60 10.78 12.54 -4.69
CA LYS A 60 10.11 12.24 -3.44
C LYS A 60 9.09 13.31 -3.02
N GLY A 61 9.20 14.50 -3.56
CA GLY A 61 8.43 15.67 -3.12
C GLY A 61 6.93 15.42 -3.04
N VAL A 62 6.36 14.69 -3.99
CA VAL A 62 4.91 14.38 -4.00
C VAL A 62 4.54 13.45 -2.84
N VAL A 63 5.33 12.40 -2.61
CA VAL A 63 5.08 11.45 -1.52
C VAL A 63 5.28 12.10 -0.15
N GLU A 64 6.37 12.84 0.01
CA GLU A 64 6.67 13.58 1.24
C GLU A 64 5.60 14.64 1.53
N GLN A 65 5.14 15.35 0.51
CA GLN A 65 4.05 16.32 0.64
C GLN A 65 2.73 15.65 1.04
N SER A 66 2.41 14.49 0.47
CA SER A 66 1.21 13.74 0.83
C SER A 66 1.25 13.28 2.29
N PHE A 67 2.39 12.78 2.77
CA PHE A 67 2.58 12.46 4.18
C PHE A 67 2.48 13.69 5.08
N HIS A 68 3.09 14.80 4.68
CA HIS A 68 3.01 16.05 5.43
C HIS A 68 1.55 16.55 5.54
N GLN A 69 0.80 16.51 4.45
CA GLN A 69 -0.63 16.88 4.45
C GLN A 69 -1.45 15.93 5.34
N MET A 70 -1.15 14.63 5.28
CA MET A 70 -1.80 13.65 6.16
C MET A 70 -1.54 13.98 7.63
N HIS A 71 -0.28 14.20 8.00
CA HIS A 71 0.10 14.54 9.36
C HIS A 71 -0.54 15.85 9.83
N SER A 72 -0.52 16.91 9.01
CA SER A 72 -1.12 18.18 9.38
C SER A 72 -2.62 18.05 9.68
N ARG A 73 -3.36 17.30 8.86
CA ARG A 73 -4.79 17.06 9.08
C ARG A 73 -5.06 16.13 10.26
N GLN A 74 -4.18 15.14 10.49
CA GLN A 74 -4.27 14.29 11.66
C GLN A 74 -4.05 15.09 12.93
N ASN A 75 -3.10 16.03 12.93
CA ASN A 75 -2.82 16.88 14.07
C ASN A 75 -4.05 17.69 14.50
N GLU A 76 -4.80 18.24 13.54
CA GLU A 76 -6.05 18.97 13.83
C GLU A 76 -7.11 18.10 14.55
N HIS A 77 -7.08 16.78 14.34
CA HIS A 77 -8.01 15.83 14.95
C HIS A 77 -7.44 15.10 16.18
N LEU A 78 -6.13 15.17 16.37
CA LEU A 78 -5.39 14.47 17.43
C LEU A 78 -4.85 15.42 18.49
N GLU A 79 -5.14 16.71 18.41
CA GLU A 79 -4.84 17.63 19.52
C GLU A 79 -5.39 17.02 20.81
N ASP A 80 -4.55 16.90 21.84
CA ASP A 80 -4.84 16.24 23.11
C ASP A 80 -5.00 14.69 23.07
N ASN A 81 -4.67 14.02 21.98
CA ASN A 81 -4.84 12.57 21.82
C ASN A 81 -3.51 11.81 21.61
N GLY A 82 -2.44 12.22 22.22
CA GLY A 82 -1.15 11.52 22.18
C GLY A 82 -0.29 11.85 20.97
N LEU A 83 -0.41 13.07 20.46
CA LEU A 83 0.43 13.57 19.40
C LEU A 83 1.87 13.76 19.90
N ILE A 84 2.84 13.21 19.16
CA ILE A 84 4.25 13.43 19.47
C ILE A 84 4.68 14.78 18.88
N GLU A 85 4.54 15.86 19.63
CA GLU A 85 4.97 17.19 19.21
C GLU A 85 6.50 17.36 19.23
N LYS A 86 7.15 16.71 20.18
CA LYS A 86 8.60 16.79 20.38
C LYS A 86 9.24 15.41 20.47
N ARG A 87 10.43 15.25 19.92
CA ARG A 87 11.17 13.98 19.87
C ARG A 87 11.41 13.30 21.24
N TYR A 88 11.23 14.04 22.35
CA TYR A 88 11.45 13.59 23.71
C TYR A 88 10.22 13.78 24.63
N ASP A 89 9.03 13.90 24.03
CA ASP A 89 7.82 13.96 24.83
C ASP A 89 7.52 12.60 25.44
N SER A 90 7.61 12.51 26.78
CA SER A 90 7.38 11.27 27.52
C SER A 90 5.88 11.05 27.84
N ASN A 91 5.03 12.04 27.65
CA ASN A 91 3.64 12.01 28.06
C ASN A 91 2.69 11.50 26.98
N HIS A 92 3.13 11.48 25.71
CA HIS A 92 2.31 11.05 24.57
C HIS A 92 1.66 9.66 24.75
N HIS A 93 2.30 8.73 25.49
CA HIS A 93 1.72 7.42 25.78
C HIS A 93 0.50 7.48 26.70
N ARG A 94 0.42 8.47 27.59
CA ARG A 94 -0.70 8.63 28.52
C ARG A 94 -1.89 9.36 27.90
N GLU A 95 -1.63 10.14 26.88
CA GLU A 95 -2.60 10.93 26.13
C GLU A 95 -3.20 10.16 24.95
N ALA A 96 -2.59 9.03 24.57
CA ALA A 96 -3.05 8.21 23.46
C ALA A 96 -4.43 7.59 23.76
N THR A 97 -5.46 8.09 23.10
CA THR A 97 -6.86 7.64 23.27
C THR A 97 -7.35 6.77 22.11
N LEU A 98 -6.70 6.81 20.96
CA LEU A 98 -7.11 6.05 19.78
C LEU A 98 -6.52 4.63 19.81
N ASN A 99 -7.37 3.64 19.56
CA ASN A 99 -6.91 2.29 19.25
C ASN A 99 -6.51 2.16 17.77
N ILE A 100 -5.84 1.07 17.40
CA ILE A 100 -5.34 0.83 16.05
C ILE A 100 -6.47 0.80 15.00
N GLU A 101 -7.65 0.33 15.36
CA GLU A 101 -8.80 0.29 14.47
C GLU A 101 -9.32 1.70 14.15
N GLN A 102 -9.46 2.54 15.16
CA GLN A 102 -9.87 3.93 15.00
C GLN A 102 -8.87 4.72 14.19
N TYR A 103 -7.58 4.54 14.48
CA TYR A 103 -6.50 5.15 13.69
C TYR A 103 -6.53 4.69 12.23
N THR A 104 -6.73 3.39 11.98
CA THR A 104 -6.83 2.86 10.61
C THR A 104 -8.00 3.46 9.85
N LYS A 105 -9.18 3.59 10.48
CA LYS A 105 -10.34 4.26 9.89
C LYS A 105 -10.04 5.71 9.51
N MET A 106 -9.34 6.42 10.38
CA MET A 106 -8.93 7.80 10.10
C MET A 106 -8.00 7.90 8.89
N VAL A 107 -7.00 7.00 8.79
CA VAL A 107 -6.09 6.94 7.64
C VAL A 107 -6.84 6.61 6.36
N ILE A 108 -7.78 5.65 6.39
CA ILE A 108 -8.61 5.30 5.22
C ILE A 108 -9.42 6.52 4.76
N ASN A 109 -10.09 7.21 5.70
CA ASN A 109 -10.84 8.43 5.38
C ASN A 109 -9.97 9.50 4.74
N PHE A 110 -8.74 9.69 5.26
CA PHE A 110 -7.79 10.61 4.67
C PHE A 110 -7.47 10.24 3.22
N VAL A 111 -7.18 8.96 2.95
CA VAL A 111 -6.88 8.48 1.59
C VAL A 111 -8.06 8.72 0.65
N LEU A 112 -9.28 8.41 1.07
CA LEU A 112 -10.50 8.62 0.26
C LEU A 112 -10.71 10.10 -0.05
N MET A 113 -10.54 10.97 0.93
CA MET A 113 -10.63 12.42 0.73
C MET A 113 -9.53 12.94 -0.20
N HIS A 114 -8.29 12.51 0.03
CA HIS A 114 -7.14 12.92 -0.80
C HIS A 114 -7.32 12.51 -2.26
N ASN A 115 -7.80 11.30 -2.51
CA ASN A 115 -8.01 10.80 -3.87
C ASN A 115 -9.07 11.59 -4.66
N GLN A 116 -9.96 12.31 -3.98
CA GLN A 116 -10.99 13.14 -4.59
C GLN A 116 -10.64 14.63 -4.60
N GLN A 117 -9.54 15.02 -3.97
CA GLN A 117 -9.19 16.42 -3.83
C GLN A 117 -8.53 16.98 -5.09
N TYR A 118 -9.02 18.13 -5.56
CA TYR A 118 -8.40 18.86 -6.66
C TYR A 118 -7.03 19.41 -6.25
N ASP A 119 -5.98 19.06 -6.99
CA ASP A 119 -4.62 19.58 -6.80
C ASP A 119 -4.32 20.67 -7.83
N LYS A 120 -4.49 21.92 -7.41
CA LYS A 120 -4.22 23.10 -8.26
C LYS A 120 -2.77 23.24 -8.74
N ASN A 121 -1.84 22.57 -8.06
CA ASN A 121 -0.40 22.68 -8.36
C ASN A 121 0.11 21.50 -9.19
N TYR A 122 -0.76 20.52 -9.51
CA TYR A 122 -0.36 19.38 -10.32
C TYR A 122 0.07 19.81 -11.73
N PRO A 123 1.26 19.43 -12.21
CA PRO A 123 1.77 19.82 -13.53
C PRO A 123 1.06 19.02 -14.63
N LEU A 124 -0.06 19.54 -15.13
CA LEU A 124 -0.76 18.93 -16.26
C LEU A 124 0.09 19.00 -17.53
N THR A 125 0.17 17.89 -18.25
CA THR A 125 0.75 17.87 -19.59
C THR A 125 -0.19 18.52 -20.61
N ARG A 126 0.34 18.96 -21.76
CA ARG A 126 -0.45 19.54 -22.83
C ARG A 126 -1.58 18.59 -23.26
N GLU A 127 -1.30 17.29 -23.40
CA GLU A 127 -2.30 16.28 -23.73
C GLU A 127 -3.42 16.18 -22.69
N MET A 128 -3.08 16.28 -21.39
CA MET A 128 -4.07 16.27 -20.32
C MET A 128 -4.97 17.50 -20.39
N MET A 129 -4.40 18.67 -20.70
CA MET A 129 -5.13 19.92 -20.87
C MET A 129 -6.09 19.84 -22.08
N ASP A 130 -5.61 19.33 -23.21
CA ASP A 130 -6.42 19.16 -24.43
C ASP A 130 -7.58 18.21 -24.19
N LYS A 131 -7.39 17.19 -23.38
CA LYS A 131 -8.43 16.23 -22.96
C LYS A 131 -9.25 16.67 -21.76
N LYS A 132 -9.01 17.86 -21.23
CA LYS A 132 -9.70 18.44 -20.05
C LYS A 132 -9.65 17.53 -18.82
N ILE A 133 -8.53 16.83 -18.62
CA ILE A 133 -8.34 15.97 -17.45
C ILE A 133 -8.21 16.84 -16.22
N GLN A 134 -9.02 16.58 -15.22
CA GLN A 134 -8.94 17.28 -13.94
C GLN A 134 -7.80 16.72 -13.09
N PRO A 135 -7.00 17.58 -12.40
CA PRO A 135 -5.92 17.15 -11.53
C PRO A 135 -6.47 16.64 -10.18
N ILE A 136 -7.22 15.59 -10.23
CA ILE A 136 -7.75 14.84 -9.09
C ILE A 136 -7.06 13.47 -9.09
N PRO A 137 -6.42 13.01 -7.99
CA PRO A 137 -5.62 11.78 -7.98
C PRO A 137 -6.33 10.56 -8.57
N ALA A 138 -7.60 10.33 -8.24
CA ALA A 138 -8.38 9.22 -8.80
C ALA A 138 -8.53 9.31 -10.33
N ILE A 139 -8.81 10.52 -10.86
CA ILE A 139 -8.95 10.76 -12.30
C ILE A 139 -7.59 10.63 -13.01
N LEU A 140 -6.52 11.14 -12.40
CA LEU A 140 -5.17 11.02 -12.94
C LEU A 140 -4.71 9.56 -13.00
N TRP A 141 -5.07 8.77 -11.99
CA TRP A 141 -4.81 7.34 -11.97
C TRP A 141 -5.53 6.62 -13.10
N GLU A 142 -6.84 6.84 -13.24
CA GLU A 142 -7.63 6.26 -14.32
C GLU A 142 -7.09 6.63 -15.71
N TYR A 143 -6.78 7.91 -15.90
CA TYR A 143 -6.16 8.38 -17.13
C TYR A 143 -4.84 7.69 -17.44
N GLY A 144 -3.98 7.50 -16.43
CA GLY A 144 -2.71 6.79 -16.54
C GLY A 144 -2.91 5.30 -16.83
N ALA A 145 -3.84 4.68 -16.13
CA ALA A 145 -4.18 3.28 -16.25
C ALA A 145 -4.68 2.92 -17.66
N ASN A 146 -5.53 3.77 -18.25
CA ASN A 146 -6.07 3.58 -19.59
C ASN A 146 -5.02 3.73 -20.71
N LYS A 147 -3.85 4.30 -20.42
CA LYS A 147 -2.72 4.39 -21.37
C LYS A 147 -1.81 3.17 -21.37
N ILE A 148 -1.90 2.36 -20.34
CA ILE A 148 -1.05 1.19 -20.17
C ILE A 148 -1.93 -0.03 -20.45
N GLU A 149 -1.47 -0.93 -21.32
CA GLU A 149 -2.12 -2.23 -21.45
C GLU A 149 -2.22 -2.84 -20.06
N PRO A 150 -3.43 -3.21 -19.60
CA PRO A 150 -3.61 -3.70 -18.25
C PRO A 150 -2.77 -4.96 -18.09
N SER A 151 -1.70 -4.85 -17.31
CA SER A 151 -0.93 -6.02 -16.91
C SER A 151 -1.88 -6.92 -16.13
N ARG A 152 -2.18 -8.08 -16.68
CA ARG A 152 -3.10 -9.05 -16.07
C ARG A 152 -2.71 -9.24 -14.62
N ILE A 153 -3.60 -8.89 -13.71
CA ILE A 153 -3.41 -9.26 -12.30
C ILE A 153 -3.46 -10.79 -12.26
N PRO A 154 -2.45 -11.44 -11.70
CA PRO A 154 -2.52 -12.87 -11.47
C PRO A 154 -3.80 -13.21 -10.70
N ASP A 155 -4.30 -14.43 -10.87
CA ASP A 155 -5.37 -14.96 -10.02
C ASP A 155 -5.05 -14.67 -8.55
N LYS A 156 -6.12 -14.39 -7.76
CA LYS A 156 -5.98 -13.99 -6.35
C LYS A 156 -5.10 -14.95 -5.55
N ASP A 157 -5.26 -16.25 -5.78
CA ASP A 157 -4.49 -17.27 -5.08
C ASP A 157 -3.02 -17.24 -5.49
N GLN A 158 -2.73 -17.12 -6.79
CA GLN A 158 -1.37 -16.95 -7.28
C GLN A 158 -0.71 -15.69 -6.72
N TYR A 159 -1.46 -14.58 -6.61
CA TYR A 159 -0.97 -13.36 -6.02
C TYR A 159 -0.63 -13.54 -4.54
N LEU A 160 -1.50 -14.19 -3.77
CA LEU A 160 -1.27 -14.50 -2.37
C LEU A 160 -0.05 -15.41 -2.17
N TYR A 161 0.10 -16.46 -2.99
CA TYR A 161 1.30 -17.32 -2.94
C TYR A 161 2.59 -16.54 -3.19
N THR A 162 2.59 -15.61 -4.15
CA THR A 162 3.76 -14.76 -4.43
C THR A 162 4.13 -13.88 -3.23
N LEU A 163 3.15 -13.42 -2.47
CA LEU A 163 3.39 -12.60 -1.27
C LEU A 163 3.85 -13.41 -0.05
N MET A 164 3.66 -14.73 -0.04
CA MET A 164 4.10 -15.59 1.06
C MET A 164 5.62 -15.77 1.03
N THR A 165 6.25 -15.72 2.20
CA THR A 165 7.67 -16.01 2.33
C THR A 165 7.90 -17.52 2.25
N PRO A 166 8.68 -18.04 1.27
CA PRO A 166 8.99 -19.46 1.19
C PRO A 166 9.86 -19.90 2.35
N VAL A 167 9.55 -21.03 2.91
CA VAL A 167 10.30 -21.64 4.01
C VAL A 167 10.73 -23.06 3.66
N ASN A 168 11.87 -23.48 4.19
CA ASN A 168 12.30 -24.87 4.05
C ASN A 168 11.58 -25.75 5.03
N ALA A 169 10.93 -26.81 4.54
CA ALA A 169 10.24 -27.80 5.34
C ALA A 169 10.71 -29.22 4.97
N LYS A 170 10.49 -30.20 5.85
CA LYS A 170 10.81 -31.60 5.58
C LYS A 170 9.55 -32.32 5.12
N LEU A 171 9.62 -32.97 3.96
CA LEU A 171 8.57 -33.85 3.46
C LEU A 171 8.82 -35.29 3.90
N SER A 172 7.83 -35.96 4.44
CA SER A 172 7.86 -37.37 4.85
C SER A 172 6.53 -38.05 4.54
N ARG A 173 6.44 -39.36 4.78
CA ARG A 173 5.16 -40.12 4.65
C ARG A 173 4.06 -39.62 5.60
N ARG A 174 4.42 -38.84 6.66
CA ARG A 174 3.47 -38.23 7.61
C ARG A 174 3.03 -36.84 7.22
N GLY A 175 3.44 -36.33 6.05
CA GLY A 175 3.17 -34.99 5.59
C GLY A 175 4.38 -34.07 5.69
N ILE A 176 4.12 -32.78 5.69
CA ILE A 176 5.13 -31.70 5.75
C ILE A 176 5.36 -31.30 7.20
N SER A 177 6.61 -31.36 7.65
CA SER A 177 7.01 -30.95 8.99
C SER A 177 7.75 -29.60 8.95
N TYR A 178 7.26 -28.63 9.71
CA TYR A 178 7.85 -27.30 9.87
C TYR A 178 7.66 -26.80 11.31
N ASN A 179 8.73 -26.32 11.95
CA ASN A 179 8.73 -25.80 13.33
C ASN A 179 8.01 -26.71 14.35
N GLY A 180 8.21 -28.03 14.25
CA GLY A 180 7.59 -29.00 15.17
C GLY A 180 6.12 -29.32 14.88
N LEU A 181 5.53 -28.66 13.90
CA LEU A 181 4.16 -28.92 13.47
C LEU A 181 4.12 -29.80 12.20
N TRP A 182 3.04 -30.55 12.05
CA TRP A 182 2.78 -31.40 10.89
C TRP A 182 1.61 -30.85 10.09
N TYR A 183 1.81 -30.68 8.80
CA TYR A 183 0.83 -30.20 7.85
C TYR A 183 0.48 -31.34 6.89
N LEU A 184 -0.79 -31.68 6.82
CA LEU A 184 -1.34 -32.70 5.92
C LEU A 184 -2.35 -32.01 5.00
N SER A 185 -2.28 -32.27 3.72
CA SER A 185 -3.33 -31.89 2.80
C SER A 185 -4.57 -32.76 3.02
N GLN A 186 -5.77 -32.18 2.88
CA GLN A 186 -7.01 -32.99 2.91
C GLN A 186 -7.04 -34.01 1.77
N ALA A 187 -6.39 -33.75 0.66
CA ALA A 187 -6.27 -34.67 -0.46
C ALA A 187 -5.45 -35.93 -0.11
N ASP A 188 -4.42 -35.77 0.76
CA ASP A 188 -3.57 -36.91 1.18
C ASP A 188 -4.23 -37.84 2.16
N LYS A 189 -5.33 -37.43 2.84
CA LYS A 189 -6.12 -38.26 3.73
C LYS A 189 -6.98 -39.32 2.97
N GLN A 190 -7.17 -39.15 1.67
CA GLN A 190 -7.93 -40.10 0.84
C GLN A 190 -7.05 -41.20 0.23
N LEU A 191 -5.72 -41.10 0.36
CA LEU A 191 -4.73 -42.02 -0.19
C LEU A 191 -4.06 -42.91 0.89
N SER A 192 -4.45 -42.80 2.13
CA SER A 192 -4.01 -43.61 3.25
C SER A 192 -5.15 -44.49 3.75
#